data_2e218b50d70212fcaf6418b203f7fec8
#
_entry.id   2e218b50d70212fcaf6418b203f7fec8
#
_cell.length_a   1.000
_cell.length_b   1.000
_cell.length_c   1.000
_cell.angle_alpha   90.00
_cell.angle_beta   90.00
_cell.angle_gamma   90.00
#
_symmetry.space_group_name_H-M   'P 1'
#
loop_
_entity.id
_entity.type
_entity.pdbx_description
1 polymer ?
#
loop_
_entity_poly.entity_id
_entity_poly.type
_entity_poly.pdbx_seq_one_letter_code
_entity_poly.pdbx_strand_id
1 'polypeptide(L)'
;MNIMIVEDDYVIAKDLQSIAEAAGHRSVGPLQTMEQALAYAATADIALVDLKLADGPTGASLGRKLIDRFRLEVIYVTGRPEGVGAGLDGASEVVMKPFSEEQVAAAIVRPSGMPPAMTGFDNRILCF
;
A
#
# COMPACT_ATOMS: atom_id res chain seq x y z
N MET A 1 4.97 -9.68 8.73
CA MET A 1 5.54 -9.19 7.46
C MET A 1 6.08 -7.78 7.65
N ASN A 2 6.90 -7.37 6.73
CA ASN A 2 7.44 -6.01 6.72
C ASN A 2 6.61 -5.17 5.77
N ILE A 3 6.04 -4.09 6.29
CA ILE A 3 5.16 -3.21 5.52
C ILE A 3 5.86 -1.87 5.34
N MET A 4 6.16 -1.56 4.09
CA MET A 4 6.81 -0.29 3.75
C MET A 4 5.74 0.79 3.59
N ILE A 5 5.96 1.94 4.20
CA ILE A 5 5.01 3.05 4.16
C ILE A 5 5.65 4.18 3.37
N VAL A 6 5.04 4.51 2.23
CA VAL A 6 5.54 5.54 1.33
C VAL A 6 4.49 6.65 1.26
N GLU A 7 4.69 7.66 2.08
CA GLU A 7 3.75 8.75 2.29
C GLU A 7 4.53 9.97 2.81
N ASP A 8 4.40 11.10 2.13
CA ASP A 8 5.12 12.30 2.52
C ASP A 8 4.41 13.14 3.60
N ASP A 9 3.12 12.92 3.81
CA ASP A 9 2.40 13.55 4.92
C ASP A 9 2.70 12.78 6.20
N TYR A 10 3.43 13.41 7.11
CA TYR A 10 3.90 12.75 8.31
C TYR A 10 2.77 12.22 9.18
N VAL A 11 1.67 12.97 9.30
CA VAL A 11 0.54 12.57 10.14
C VAL A 11 -0.11 11.31 9.57
N ILE A 12 -0.34 11.29 8.26
CA ILE A 12 -0.92 10.13 7.60
C ILE A 12 0.02 8.94 7.67
N ALA A 13 1.31 9.18 7.45
CA ALA A 13 2.31 8.13 7.52
C ALA A 13 2.36 7.47 8.89
N LYS A 14 2.32 8.26 9.95
CA LYS A 14 2.33 7.72 11.31
C LYS A 14 1.06 6.93 11.61
N ASP A 15 -0.06 7.37 11.06
CA ASP A 15 -1.31 6.66 11.21
C ASP A 15 -1.25 5.28 10.54
N LEU A 16 -0.76 5.24 9.31
CA LEU A 16 -0.57 3.98 8.60
C LEU A 16 0.41 3.06 9.34
N GLN A 17 1.48 3.63 9.86
CA GLN A 17 2.46 2.88 10.63
C GLN A 17 1.81 2.24 11.87
N SER A 18 1.01 3.01 12.58
CA SER A 18 0.31 2.50 13.77
C SER A 18 -0.64 1.37 13.43
N ILE A 19 -1.36 1.50 12.32
CA ILE A 19 -2.30 0.46 11.89
C ILE A 19 -1.54 -0.83 11.55
N ALA A 20 -0.44 -0.71 10.82
CA ALA A 20 0.37 -1.88 10.46
C ALA A 20 0.94 -2.58 11.69
N GLU A 21 1.46 -1.80 12.64
CA GLU A 21 2.04 -2.36 13.85
C GLU A 21 0.99 -2.98 14.76
N ALA A 22 -0.18 -2.38 14.85
CA ALA A 22 -1.29 -2.94 15.63
C ALA A 22 -1.77 -4.27 15.04
N ALA A 23 -1.60 -4.46 13.75
CA ALA A 23 -1.94 -5.71 13.08
C ALA A 23 -0.84 -6.78 13.21
N GLY A 24 0.25 -6.47 13.91
CA GLY A 24 1.31 -7.43 14.18
C GLY A 24 2.46 -7.40 13.17
N HIS A 25 2.50 -6.39 12.32
CA HIS A 25 3.55 -6.29 11.30
C HIS A 25 4.63 -5.30 11.71
N ARG A 26 5.78 -5.38 11.05
CA ARG A 26 6.82 -4.39 11.18
C ARG A 26 6.63 -3.32 10.12
N SER A 27 6.92 -2.07 10.46
CA SER A 27 6.86 -0.98 9.50
C SER A 27 8.27 -0.59 9.05
N VAL A 28 8.38 -0.26 7.77
CA VAL A 28 9.60 0.26 7.17
C VAL A 28 9.29 1.66 6.68
N GLY A 29 10.03 2.63 7.12
CA GLY A 29 9.77 4.03 6.81
C GLY A 29 9.23 4.80 8.01
N PRO A 30 8.51 5.90 7.79
CA PRO A 30 7.94 6.34 6.51
C PRO A 30 8.98 6.86 5.53
N LEU A 31 8.73 6.62 4.26
CA LEU A 31 9.56 7.06 3.16
C LEU A 31 8.79 8.10 2.34
N GLN A 32 9.47 9.09 1.81
CA GLN A 32 8.81 10.27 1.24
C GLN A 32 8.95 10.36 -0.27
N THR A 33 9.88 9.62 -0.86
CA THR A 33 10.17 9.71 -2.29
C THR A 33 10.28 8.32 -2.89
N MET A 34 10.16 8.26 -4.22
CA MET A 34 10.35 7.01 -4.94
C MET A 34 11.76 6.47 -4.72
N GLU A 35 12.77 7.34 -4.74
CA GLU A 35 14.16 6.91 -4.54
C GLU A 35 14.35 6.25 -3.19
N GLN A 36 13.83 6.86 -2.13
CA GLN A 36 13.92 6.28 -0.79
C GLN A 36 13.22 4.92 -0.74
N ALA A 37 12.05 4.85 -1.34
CA ALA A 37 11.28 3.60 -1.33
C ALA A 37 12.02 2.48 -2.04
N LEU A 38 12.62 2.77 -3.19
CA LEU A 38 13.37 1.76 -3.94
C LEU A 38 14.58 1.27 -3.16
N ALA A 39 15.20 2.14 -2.36
CA ALA A 39 16.35 1.76 -1.55
C ALA A 39 16.00 0.73 -0.48
N TYR A 40 14.76 0.72 -0.01
CA TYR A 40 14.33 -0.21 1.04
C TYR A 40 13.42 -1.33 0.55
N ALA A 41 13.10 -1.34 -0.74
CA ALA A 41 12.10 -2.26 -1.30
C ALA A 41 12.42 -3.73 -1.05
N ALA A 42 13.69 -4.10 -1.10
CA ALA A 42 14.09 -5.49 -0.91
C ALA A 42 13.81 -6.01 0.51
N THR A 43 13.59 -5.12 1.47
CA THR A 43 13.32 -5.53 2.84
C THR A 43 11.83 -5.65 3.15
N ALA A 44 10.98 -5.31 2.21
CA ALA A 44 9.54 -5.24 2.44
C ALA A 44 8.79 -6.38 1.75
N ASP A 45 7.61 -6.67 2.26
CA ASP A 45 6.69 -7.64 1.68
C ASP A 45 5.48 -6.94 1.06
N ILE A 46 5.04 -5.87 1.70
CA ILE A 46 3.88 -5.08 1.28
C ILE A 46 4.30 -3.62 1.29
N ALA A 47 3.79 -2.84 0.36
CA ALA A 47 3.98 -1.39 0.34
C ALA A 47 2.63 -0.68 0.35
N LEU A 48 2.48 0.28 1.26
CA LEU A 48 1.37 1.22 1.27
C LEU A 48 1.90 2.49 0.61
N VAL A 49 1.36 2.84 -0.55
CA VAL A 49 1.94 3.88 -1.40
C VAL A 49 0.92 4.96 -1.71
N ASP A 50 1.27 6.22 -1.41
CA ASP A 50 0.51 7.36 -1.89
C ASP A 50 0.93 7.69 -3.32
N LEU A 51 0.01 8.19 -4.12
CA LEU A 51 0.30 8.55 -5.51
C LEU A 51 1.14 9.82 -5.61
N LYS A 52 0.90 10.78 -4.71
CA LYS A 52 1.66 12.02 -4.70
C LYS A 52 2.64 12.00 -3.55
N LEU A 53 3.91 12.05 -3.88
CA LEU A 53 5.01 11.99 -2.92
C LEU A 53 5.80 13.30 -2.94
N ALA A 54 6.82 13.40 -2.11
CA ALA A 54 7.60 14.62 -2.01
C ALA A 54 8.30 14.99 -3.32
N ASP A 55 8.62 13.98 -4.13
CA ASP A 55 9.26 14.19 -5.44
C ASP A 55 8.26 14.28 -6.60
N GLY A 56 6.97 14.41 -6.30
CA GLY A 56 5.95 14.63 -7.32
C GLY A 56 4.97 13.47 -7.43
N PRO A 57 4.24 13.37 -8.55
CA PRO A 57 3.24 12.31 -8.73
C PRO A 57 3.90 10.99 -9.14
N THR A 58 4.81 10.50 -8.33
CA THR A 58 5.65 9.35 -8.65
C THR A 58 5.13 8.04 -8.09
N GLY A 59 4.06 8.07 -7.31
CA GLY A 59 3.56 6.88 -6.61
C GLY A 59 3.13 5.75 -7.54
N ALA A 60 2.45 6.07 -8.65
CA ALA A 60 2.02 5.04 -9.59
C ALA A 60 3.21 4.37 -10.28
N SER A 61 4.20 5.16 -10.68
CA SER A 61 5.43 4.63 -11.25
C SER A 61 6.20 3.79 -10.25
N LEU A 62 6.25 4.24 -9.01
CA LEU A 62 6.88 3.48 -7.93
C LEU A 62 6.19 2.14 -7.74
N GLY A 63 4.86 2.15 -7.65
CA GLY A 63 4.10 0.92 -7.46
C GLY A 63 4.38 -0.09 -8.56
N ARG A 64 4.46 0.37 -9.81
CA ARG A 64 4.79 -0.49 -10.93
C ARG A 64 6.16 -1.16 -10.75
N LYS A 65 7.15 -0.37 -10.33
CA LYS A 65 8.49 -0.89 -10.10
C LYS A 65 8.55 -1.87 -8.93
N LEU A 66 7.80 -1.57 -7.87
CA LEU A 66 7.75 -2.46 -6.71
C LEU A 66 7.15 -3.81 -7.08
N ILE A 67 6.12 -3.83 -7.90
CA ILE A 67 5.50 -5.06 -8.35
C ILE A 67 6.44 -5.83 -9.28
N ASP A 68 6.95 -5.14 -10.30
CA ASP A 68 7.68 -5.81 -11.37
C ASP A 68 9.08 -6.26 -10.95
N ARG A 69 9.77 -5.46 -10.15
CA ARG A 69 11.16 -5.72 -9.79
C ARG A 69 11.33 -6.43 -8.47
N PHE A 70 10.44 -6.15 -7.52
CA PHE A 70 10.59 -6.65 -6.15
C PHE A 70 9.48 -7.61 -5.75
N ARG A 71 8.46 -7.76 -6.59
CA ARG A 71 7.31 -8.64 -6.35
C ARG A 71 6.58 -8.33 -5.07
N LEU A 72 6.54 -7.06 -4.71
CA LEU A 72 5.80 -6.63 -3.54
C LEU A 72 4.31 -6.60 -3.83
N GLU A 73 3.53 -6.80 -2.79
CA GLU A 73 2.13 -6.49 -2.81
C GLU A 73 2.00 -4.98 -2.60
N VAL A 74 1.34 -4.30 -3.53
CA VAL A 74 1.20 -2.85 -3.46
C VAL A 74 -0.24 -2.47 -3.18
N ILE A 75 -0.44 -1.66 -2.16
CA ILE A 75 -1.73 -1.11 -1.78
C ILE A 75 -1.61 0.39 -1.91
N TYR A 76 -2.36 0.99 -2.83
CA TYR A 76 -2.38 2.43 -2.95
C TYR A 76 -3.29 3.05 -1.91
N VAL A 77 -2.83 4.11 -1.26
CA VAL A 77 -3.61 4.87 -0.29
C VAL A 77 -3.67 6.30 -0.79
N THR A 78 -4.79 6.71 -1.36
CA THR A 78 -4.85 7.96 -2.09
C THR A 78 -6.22 8.63 -1.99
N GLY A 79 -6.24 9.96 -2.07
CA GLY A 79 -7.46 10.72 -2.23
C GLY A 79 -7.93 10.84 -3.66
N ARG A 80 -7.14 10.35 -4.62
CA ARG A 80 -7.43 10.44 -6.05
C ARG A 80 -7.25 9.08 -6.72
N PRO A 81 -8.20 8.18 -6.59
CA PRO A 81 -8.07 6.84 -7.14
C PRO A 81 -7.93 6.83 -8.66
N GLU A 82 -8.47 7.82 -9.35
CA GLU A 82 -8.34 7.93 -10.80
C GLU A 82 -6.89 8.15 -11.24
N GLY A 83 -6.04 8.63 -10.34
CA GLY A 83 -4.61 8.81 -10.62
C GLY A 83 -3.84 7.50 -10.70
N VAL A 84 -4.42 6.40 -10.25
CA VAL A 84 -3.77 5.09 -10.34
C VAL A 84 -3.68 4.63 -11.79
N GLY A 85 -4.75 4.82 -12.56
CA GLY A 85 -4.77 4.46 -13.97
C GLY A 85 -4.31 3.04 -14.20
N ALA A 86 -3.41 2.86 -15.16
CA ALA A 86 -2.85 1.55 -15.47
C ALA A 86 -1.98 0.98 -14.34
N GLY A 87 -1.56 1.81 -13.41
CA GLY A 87 -0.79 1.35 -12.25
C GLY A 87 -1.58 0.44 -11.33
N LEU A 88 -2.91 0.43 -11.46
CA LEU A 88 -3.74 -0.49 -10.70
C LEU A 88 -3.47 -1.94 -11.10
N ASP A 89 -2.99 -2.17 -12.31
CA ASP A 89 -2.66 -3.51 -12.75
C ASP A 89 -1.61 -4.13 -11.83
N GLY A 90 -1.96 -5.26 -11.23
CA GLY A 90 -1.07 -5.95 -10.31
C GLY A 90 -1.09 -5.43 -8.88
N ALA A 91 -1.74 -4.29 -8.61
CA ALA A 91 -1.91 -3.83 -7.25
C ALA A 91 -2.96 -4.69 -6.53
N SER A 92 -2.74 -4.89 -5.22
CA SER A 92 -3.68 -5.67 -4.42
C SER A 92 -4.95 -4.89 -4.14
N GLU A 93 -4.84 -3.59 -3.92
CA GLU A 93 -5.99 -2.79 -3.54
C GLU A 93 -5.71 -1.30 -3.63
N VAL A 94 -6.78 -0.52 -3.68
CA VAL A 94 -6.73 0.93 -3.54
C VAL A 94 -7.60 1.31 -2.36
N VAL A 95 -7.01 1.98 -1.38
CA VAL A 95 -7.72 2.48 -0.22
C VAL A 95 -7.86 3.99 -0.36
N MET A 96 -9.09 4.46 -0.28
CA MET A 96 -9.40 5.90 -0.43
C MET A 96 -9.13 6.67 0.84
N LYS A 97 -8.56 7.86 0.70
CA LYS A 97 -8.48 8.83 1.79
C LYS A 97 -9.77 9.67 1.82
N PRO A 98 -10.32 9.99 2.98
CA PRO A 98 -9.88 9.53 4.30
C PRO A 98 -10.23 8.07 4.50
N PHE A 99 -9.31 7.33 5.10
CA PHE A 99 -9.50 5.92 5.36
C PHE A 99 -9.87 5.66 6.81
N SER A 100 -10.47 4.51 7.07
CA SER A 100 -10.63 4.01 8.42
C SER A 100 -9.52 3.01 8.73
N GLU A 101 -9.29 2.79 10.01
CA GLU A 101 -8.33 1.78 10.44
C GLU A 101 -8.71 0.41 9.91
N GLU A 102 -10.01 0.09 9.93
CA GLU A 102 -10.50 -1.19 9.46
C GLU A 102 -10.24 -1.41 7.97
N GLN A 103 -10.37 -0.35 7.17
CA GLN A 103 -10.12 -0.46 5.73
C GLN A 103 -8.67 -0.82 5.45
N VAL A 104 -7.75 -0.15 6.11
CA VAL A 104 -6.32 -0.40 5.91
C VAL A 104 -5.93 -1.77 6.46
N ALA A 105 -6.41 -2.10 7.66
CA ALA A 105 -6.12 -3.40 8.25
C ALA A 105 -6.63 -4.55 7.39
N ALA A 106 -7.83 -4.40 6.82
CA ALA A 106 -8.40 -5.42 5.95
C ALA A 106 -7.58 -5.59 4.66
N ALA A 107 -7.09 -4.49 4.10
CA ALA A 107 -6.28 -4.55 2.90
C ALA A 107 -4.96 -5.28 3.16
N ILE A 108 -4.34 -5.02 4.31
CA ILE A 108 -3.07 -5.64 4.67
C ILE A 108 -3.20 -7.15 4.85
N VAL A 109 -4.27 -7.61 5.45
CA VAL A 109 -4.41 -9.04 5.75
C VAL A 109 -4.96 -9.84 4.58
N ARG A 110 -5.35 -9.18 3.50
CA ARG A 110 -5.91 -9.91 2.36
C ARG A 110 -4.85 -10.80 1.73
N PRO A 111 -5.20 -12.07 1.46
CA PRO A 111 -4.23 -12.98 0.84
C PRO A 111 -3.77 -12.48 -0.52
N SER A 112 -2.49 -12.73 -0.81
CA SER A 112 -1.91 -12.38 -2.10
C SER A 112 -2.67 -13.09 -3.22
N GLY A 113 -2.95 -12.36 -4.29
CA GLY A 113 -3.65 -12.90 -5.43
C GLY A 113 -5.16 -12.72 -5.41
N MET A 114 -5.72 -12.25 -4.30
CA MET A 114 -7.15 -11.96 -4.26
C MET A 114 -7.46 -10.70 -5.08
N PRO A 115 -8.51 -10.71 -5.88
CA PRO A 115 -8.88 -9.52 -6.63
C PRO A 115 -9.32 -8.38 -5.70
N PRO A 116 -8.92 -7.14 -5.97
CA PRO A 116 -9.33 -6.01 -5.15
C PRO A 116 -10.84 -5.87 -5.02
N ALA A 117 -11.58 -6.18 -6.07
CA ALA A 117 -13.03 -6.05 -6.09
C ALA A 117 -13.72 -7.00 -5.11
N MET A 118 -13.02 -7.98 -4.61
CA MET A 118 -13.58 -8.92 -3.63
C MET A 118 -13.53 -8.39 -2.21
N THR A 119 -12.86 -7.29 -2.00
CA THR A 119 -12.74 -6.69 -0.67
C THR A 119 -14.10 -6.24 -0.19
N GLY A 120 -14.44 -6.60 1.04
CA GLY A 120 -15.74 -6.26 1.61
C GLY A 120 -16.84 -7.23 1.24
N PHE A 121 -16.62 -8.06 0.28
CA PHE A 121 -17.50 -9.16 -0.03
C PHE A 121 -17.16 -10.33 0.90
N ASP A 122 -17.99 -11.34 0.89
CA ASP A 122 -17.80 -12.45 1.80
C ASP A 122 -16.64 -13.34 1.41
N ASN A 123 -15.48 -12.74 1.26
CA ASN A 123 -14.24 -13.48 1.01
C ASN A 123 -14.00 -14.51 2.09
N ARG A 124 -14.36 -14.17 3.30
CA ARG A 124 -14.24 -15.12 4.40
C ARG A 124 -15.05 -16.36 4.19
N ILE A 125 -16.12 -16.27 3.41
CA ILE A 125 -16.92 -17.43 3.07
C ILE A 125 -16.15 -18.30 2.09
N LEU A 126 -15.36 -17.66 1.24
CA LEU A 126 -14.59 -18.36 0.24
C LEU A 126 -13.27 -18.90 0.76
N CYS A 127 -12.86 -18.44 1.92
CA CYS A 127 -11.55 -18.80 2.47
C CYS A 127 -11.55 -20.05 3.31
N PHE A 128 -12.71 -20.64 3.52
CA PHE A 128 -12.75 -21.84 4.35
C PHE A 128 -13.09 -23.11 3.58
#